data_953fff50037cd4ef969b49ea523d88bc
#
_entry.id   953fff50037cd4ef969b49ea523d88bc
#
_cell.length_a   1.000
_cell.length_b   1.000
_cell.length_c   1.000
_cell.angle_alpha   90.00
_cell.angle_beta   90.00
_cell.angle_gamma   90.00
#
_symmetry.space_group_name_H-M   'P 1'
#
loop_
_entity.id
_entity.type
_entity.pdbx_description
1 polymer ?
#
loop_
_entity_poly.entity_id
_entity_poly.type
_entity_poly.pdbx_seq_one_letter_code
_entity_poly.pdbx_strand_id
1 'polypeptide(L)'
;MNICGQEFDFSLLNANDLDRLEDALDEMTREGEAETARCERENVRLGDRLRAQARVSMRGLDKILGAGASARLGLNENDVSRLYDVLDEITQAAAAEKARLFPPGGRPPEPRPAPG
;
A
#
# COMPACT_ATOMS: atom_id res chain seq x y z
N MET A 1 2.17 -4.54 13.48
CA MET A 1 2.15 -3.13 13.03
C MET A 1 0.80 -2.50 13.31
N ASN A 2 0.81 -1.33 13.89
CA ASN A 2 -0.42 -0.59 14.17
C ASN A 2 -0.76 0.29 12.96
N ILE A 3 -1.99 0.18 12.48
CA ILE A 3 -2.48 0.96 11.34
C ILE A 3 -3.85 1.52 11.73
N CYS A 4 -3.96 2.83 11.75
CA CYS A 4 -5.20 3.53 12.11
C CYS A 4 -5.79 3.02 13.42
N GLY A 5 -4.95 2.75 14.42
CA GLY A 5 -5.37 2.28 15.72
C GLY A 5 -5.66 0.79 15.84
N GLN A 6 -5.48 0.02 14.76
CA GLN A 6 -5.66 -1.43 14.76
C GLN A 6 -4.32 -2.13 14.66
N GLU A 7 -4.13 -3.17 15.46
CA GLU A 7 -2.90 -3.95 15.42
C GLU A 7 -3.05 -5.11 14.43
N PHE A 8 -2.04 -5.27 13.57
CA PHE A 8 -1.99 -6.34 12.58
C PHE A 8 -0.71 -7.15 12.73
N ASP A 9 -0.81 -8.45 12.48
CA ASP A 9 0.33 -9.35 12.48
C ASP A 9 1.12 -9.18 11.18
N PHE A 10 1.84 -8.08 11.12
CA PHE A 10 2.66 -7.69 9.98
C PHE A 10 3.85 -6.90 10.50
N SER A 11 5.04 -7.21 10.00
CA SER A 11 6.25 -6.52 10.42
C SER A 11 7.10 -6.12 9.23
N LEU A 12 7.45 -4.85 9.18
CA LEU A 12 8.38 -4.34 8.17
C LEU A 12 9.82 -4.84 8.38
N LEU A 13 10.06 -5.56 9.46
CA LEU A 13 11.35 -6.19 9.74
C LEU A 13 11.34 -7.69 9.45
N ASN A 14 10.26 -8.20 8.89
CA ASN A 14 10.13 -9.61 8.53
C ASN A 14 10.17 -9.74 7.01
N ALA A 15 11.15 -10.48 6.49
CA ALA A 15 11.34 -10.60 5.04
C ALA A 15 10.14 -11.21 4.32
N ASN A 16 9.48 -12.19 4.93
CA ASN A 16 8.30 -12.81 4.33
C ASN A 16 7.13 -11.83 4.24
N ASP A 17 6.98 -10.98 5.25
CA ASP A 17 5.95 -9.94 5.24
C ASP A 17 6.24 -8.89 4.18
N LEU A 18 7.53 -8.53 4.01
CA LEU A 18 7.93 -7.59 2.96
C LEU A 18 7.71 -8.16 1.56
N ASP A 19 7.99 -9.45 1.35
CA ASP A 19 7.71 -10.12 0.09
C ASP A 19 6.22 -10.06 -0.22
N ARG A 20 5.41 -10.34 0.79
CA ARG A 20 3.94 -10.28 0.65
C ARG A 20 3.45 -8.88 0.32
N LEU A 21 4.06 -7.87 0.95
CA LEU A 21 3.76 -6.46 0.66
C LEU A 21 4.08 -6.12 -0.79
N GLU A 22 5.28 -6.44 -1.25
CA GLU A 22 5.69 -6.13 -2.63
C GLU A 22 4.82 -6.85 -3.65
N ASP A 23 4.55 -8.14 -3.44
CA ASP A 23 3.70 -8.92 -4.35
C ASP A 23 2.29 -8.34 -4.42
N ALA A 24 1.74 -7.95 -3.27
CA ALA A 24 0.40 -7.36 -3.23
C ALA A 24 0.36 -6.00 -3.91
N LEU A 25 1.39 -5.17 -3.72
CA LEU A 25 1.45 -3.87 -4.38
C LEU A 25 1.57 -4.00 -5.90
N ASP A 26 2.38 -4.95 -6.38
CA ASP A 26 2.51 -5.23 -7.81
C ASP A 26 1.18 -5.69 -8.40
N GLU A 27 0.49 -6.58 -7.69
CA GLU A 27 -0.80 -7.08 -8.13
C GLU A 27 -1.86 -5.96 -8.14
N MET A 28 -1.87 -5.10 -7.12
CA MET A 28 -2.77 -3.94 -7.06
C MET A 28 -2.54 -3.01 -8.24
N THR A 29 -1.28 -2.80 -8.62
CA THR A 29 -0.93 -1.95 -9.76
C THR A 29 -1.48 -2.56 -11.05
N ARG A 30 -1.24 -3.85 -11.27
CA ARG A 30 -1.73 -4.54 -12.49
C ARG A 30 -3.25 -4.57 -12.55
N GLU A 31 -3.91 -4.90 -11.45
CA GLU A 31 -5.37 -4.93 -11.40
C GLU A 31 -5.97 -3.54 -11.56
N GLY A 32 -5.34 -2.54 -10.94
CA GLY A 32 -5.79 -1.14 -11.07
C GLY A 32 -5.70 -0.64 -12.51
N GLU A 33 -4.61 -0.96 -13.19
CA GLU A 33 -4.44 -0.60 -14.61
C GLU A 33 -5.47 -1.31 -15.49
N ALA A 34 -5.72 -2.59 -15.21
CA ALA A 34 -6.73 -3.36 -15.96
C ALA A 34 -8.14 -2.77 -15.75
N GLU A 35 -8.46 -2.38 -14.52
CA GLU A 35 -9.75 -1.75 -14.23
C GLU A 35 -9.87 -0.38 -14.89
N THR A 36 -8.80 0.40 -14.92
CA THR A 36 -8.79 1.68 -15.63
C THR A 36 -9.09 1.48 -17.11
N ALA A 37 -8.41 0.52 -17.74
CA ALA A 37 -8.63 0.22 -19.16
C ALA A 37 -10.06 -0.25 -19.43
N ARG A 38 -10.60 -1.12 -18.56
CA ARG A 38 -11.98 -1.60 -18.69
C ARG A 38 -12.98 -0.45 -18.56
N CYS A 39 -12.79 0.41 -17.55
CA CYS A 39 -13.69 1.54 -17.32
C CYS A 39 -13.70 2.50 -18.49
N GLU A 40 -12.54 2.73 -19.12
CA GLU A 40 -12.44 3.56 -20.31
C GLU A 40 -13.18 2.94 -21.49
N ARG A 41 -12.98 1.65 -21.75
CA ARG A 41 -13.64 0.94 -22.86
C ARG A 41 -15.16 0.95 -22.71
N GLU A 42 -15.63 0.75 -21.49
CA GLU A 42 -17.06 0.60 -21.21
C GLU A 42 -17.73 1.90 -20.81
N ASN A 43 -16.97 2.97 -20.80
CA ASN A 43 -17.46 4.30 -20.42
C ASN A 43 -18.23 4.29 -19.10
N VAL A 44 -17.59 3.69 -18.09
CA VAL A 44 -18.17 3.49 -16.76
C VAL A 44 -18.32 4.84 -16.05
N ARG A 45 -19.36 4.98 -15.25
CA ARG A 45 -19.61 6.19 -14.47
C ARG A 45 -18.50 6.42 -13.47
N LEU A 46 -18.20 7.68 -13.14
CA LEU A 46 -17.09 8.05 -12.25
C LEU A 46 -17.19 7.38 -10.89
N GLY A 47 -18.36 7.34 -10.28
CA GLY A 47 -18.53 6.68 -8.98
C GLY A 47 -18.19 5.20 -9.04
N ASP A 48 -18.59 4.53 -10.11
CA ASP A 48 -18.28 3.11 -10.28
C ASP A 48 -16.82 2.87 -10.57
N ARG A 49 -16.14 3.80 -11.27
CA ARG A 49 -14.68 3.73 -11.45
C ARG A 49 -13.96 3.80 -10.09
N LEU A 50 -14.40 4.71 -9.23
CA LEU A 50 -13.84 4.86 -7.89
C LEU A 50 -14.04 3.59 -7.07
N ARG A 51 -15.25 3.03 -7.11
CA ARG A 51 -15.54 1.76 -6.40
C ARG A 51 -14.70 0.62 -6.89
N ALA A 52 -14.49 0.51 -8.21
CA ALA A 52 -13.67 -0.53 -8.80
C ALA A 52 -12.23 -0.46 -8.31
N GLN A 53 -11.65 0.74 -8.29
CA GLN A 53 -10.30 0.96 -7.77
C GLN A 53 -10.22 0.68 -6.27
N ALA A 54 -11.23 1.08 -5.52
CA ALA A 54 -11.30 0.82 -4.08
C ALA A 54 -11.28 -0.68 -3.79
N ARG A 55 -12.05 -1.47 -4.55
CA ARG A 55 -12.08 -2.93 -4.37
C ARG A 55 -10.73 -3.57 -4.62
N VAL A 56 -10.00 -3.10 -5.64
CA VAL A 56 -8.64 -3.57 -5.92
C VAL A 56 -7.74 -3.33 -4.71
N SER A 57 -7.75 -2.12 -4.19
CA SER A 57 -6.92 -1.73 -3.04
C SER A 57 -7.31 -2.48 -1.77
N MET A 58 -8.59 -2.67 -1.53
CA MET A 58 -9.06 -3.39 -0.34
C MET A 58 -8.66 -4.86 -0.38
N ARG A 59 -8.73 -5.51 -1.55
CA ARG A 59 -8.24 -6.88 -1.71
C ARG A 59 -6.74 -6.96 -1.47
N GLY A 60 -5.99 -5.98 -1.95
CA GLY A 60 -4.55 -5.91 -1.72
C GLY A 60 -4.22 -5.78 -0.24
N LEU A 61 -4.95 -4.94 0.48
CA LEU A 61 -4.77 -4.78 1.92
C LEU A 61 -5.06 -6.06 2.68
N ASP A 62 -6.09 -6.80 2.28
CA ASP A 62 -6.39 -8.09 2.90
C ASP A 62 -5.28 -9.12 2.67
N LYS A 63 -4.58 -9.04 1.54
CA LYS A 63 -3.42 -9.89 1.27
C LYS A 63 -2.21 -9.50 2.12
N ILE A 64 -2.01 -8.22 2.32
CA ILE A 64 -0.89 -7.71 3.12
C ILE A 64 -1.10 -7.99 4.61
N LEU A 65 -2.25 -7.60 5.12
CA LEU A 65 -2.54 -7.55 6.56
C LEU A 65 -3.31 -8.76 7.08
N GLY A 66 -3.85 -9.57 6.18
CA GLY A 66 -4.62 -10.75 6.53
C GLY A 66 -6.09 -10.60 6.15
N ALA A 67 -6.77 -11.73 5.99
CA ALA A 67 -8.18 -11.76 5.62
C ALA A 67 -9.01 -10.95 6.62
N GLY A 68 -9.91 -10.13 6.10
CA GLY A 68 -10.79 -9.31 6.93
C GLY A 68 -10.20 -7.99 7.41
N ALA A 69 -8.95 -7.67 7.03
CA ALA A 69 -8.31 -6.44 7.45
C ALA A 69 -9.08 -5.20 7.00
N SER A 70 -9.56 -5.20 5.76
CA SER A 70 -10.35 -4.08 5.23
C SER A 70 -11.59 -3.81 6.09
N ALA A 71 -12.27 -4.88 6.50
CA ALA A 71 -13.45 -4.76 7.37
C ALA A 71 -13.06 -4.22 8.74
N ARG A 72 -11.97 -4.71 9.32
CA ARG A 72 -11.49 -4.24 10.63
C ARG A 72 -11.11 -2.75 10.59
N LEU A 73 -10.59 -2.30 9.47
CA LEU A 73 -10.22 -0.89 9.27
C LEU A 73 -11.41 0.00 8.92
N GLY A 74 -12.58 -0.58 8.73
CA GLY A 74 -13.78 0.17 8.40
C GLY A 74 -13.74 0.76 6.99
N LEU A 75 -13.08 0.11 6.05
CA LEU A 75 -12.97 0.60 4.69
C LEU A 75 -14.28 0.45 3.94
N ASN A 76 -14.53 1.38 3.02
CA ASN A 76 -15.80 1.50 2.33
C ASN A 76 -15.54 1.90 0.88
N GLU A 77 -16.04 1.13 -0.07
CA GLU A 77 -15.84 1.43 -1.48
C GLU A 77 -16.57 2.68 -1.95
N ASN A 78 -17.57 3.14 -1.19
CA ASN A 78 -18.33 4.33 -1.52
C ASN A 78 -17.68 5.63 -1.01
N ASP A 79 -16.75 5.50 -0.05
CA ASP A 79 -16.00 6.63 0.48
C ASP A 79 -14.59 6.17 0.76
N VAL A 80 -13.65 6.54 -0.08
CA VAL A 80 -12.28 6.05 -0.05
C VAL A 80 -11.34 6.88 0.81
N SER A 81 -11.86 7.86 1.55
CA SER A 81 -11.01 8.73 2.37
C SER A 81 -10.15 7.93 3.35
N ARG A 82 -10.78 7.00 4.08
CA ARG A 82 -10.07 6.17 5.04
C ARG A 82 -9.10 5.20 4.37
N LEU A 83 -9.49 4.68 3.21
CA LEU A 83 -8.63 3.79 2.43
C LEU A 83 -7.32 4.51 2.05
N TYR A 84 -7.41 5.75 1.60
CA TYR A 84 -6.23 6.53 1.26
C TYR A 84 -5.36 6.80 2.48
N ASP A 85 -5.97 7.09 3.64
CA ASP A 85 -5.22 7.26 4.88
C ASP A 85 -4.44 6.00 5.25
N VAL A 86 -5.06 4.83 5.11
CA VAL A 86 -4.43 3.54 5.40
C VAL A 86 -3.26 3.28 4.43
N LEU A 87 -3.49 3.45 3.14
CA LEU A 87 -2.45 3.24 2.13
C LEU A 87 -1.27 4.18 2.34
N ASP A 88 -1.55 5.43 2.68
CA ASP A 88 -0.54 6.44 2.95
C ASP A 88 0.29 6.07 4.16
N GLU A 89 -0.35 5.64 5.23
CA GLU A 89 0.33 5.23 6.45
C GLU A 89 1.29 4.05 6.21
N ILE A 90 0.82 3.03 5.48
CA ILE A 90 1.65 1.88 5.13
C ILE A 90 2.82 2.30 4.23
N THR A 91 2.54 3.09 3.22
CA THR A 91 3.55 3.54 2.25
C THR A 91 4.63 4.37 2.94
N GLN A 92 4.25 5.30 3.81
CA GLN A 92 5.19 6.12 4.55
C GLN A 92 6.03 5.29 5.51
N ALA A 93 5.40 4.36 6.22
CA ALA A 93 6.12 3.47 7.13
C ALA A 93 7.13 2.59 6.39
N ALA A 94 6.73 2.04 5.25
CA ALA A 94 7.61 1.21 4.42
C ALA A 94 8.78 2.03 3.86
N ALA A 95 8.51 3.25 3.39
CA ALA A 95 9.55 4.13 2.89
C ALA A 95 10.55 4.51 3.98
N ALA A 96 10.07 4.78 5.19
CA ALA A 96 10.93 5.13 6.32
C ALA A 96 11.84 3.94 6.70
N GLU A 97 11.29 2.74 6.76
CA GLU A 97 12.09 1.54 7.05
C GLU A 97 13.09 1.24 5.95
N LYS A 98 12.69 1.38 4.70
CA LYS A 98 13.58 1.19 3.57
C LYS A 98 14.76 2.16 3.63
N ALA A 99 14.50 3.42 3.92
CA ALA A 99 15.55 4.43 4.04
C ALA A 99 16.50 4.14 5.19
N ARG A 100 15.97 3.60 6.30
CA ARG A 100 16.77 3.25 7.47
C ARG A 100 17.64 2.02 7.22
N LEU A 101 17.07 0.99 6.59
CA LEU A 101 17.77 -0.29 6.39
C LEU A 101 18.62 -0.29 5.13
N PHE A 102 18.20 0.39 4.09
CA PHE A 102 18.84 0.41 2.79
C PHE A 102 18.96 1.84 2.28
N PRO A 103 19.91 2.62 2.84
CA PRO A 103 20.06 4.01 2.44
C PRO A 103 20.34 4.14 0.93
N PRO A 104 19.95 5.26 0.31
CA PRO A 104 20.21 5.50 -1.09
C PRO A 104 21.68 5.31 -1.41
N GLY A 105 21.98 4.69 -2.53
CA GLY A 105 23.33 4.40 -2.95
C GLY A 105 23.88 3.10 -2.39
N GLY A 106 23.06 2.32 -1.67
CA GLY A 106 23.45 1.02 -1.13
C GLY A 106 24.40 1.09 0.03
N ARG A 107 24.54 2.25 0.66
CA ARG A 107 25.38 2.44 1.83
C ARG A 107 24.76 3.49 2.75
N PRO A 108 25.11 3.46 4.04
CA PRO A 108 24.63 4.48 4.95
C PRO A 108 25.04 5.86 4.47
N PRO A 109 24.20 6.86 4.69
CA PRO A 109 24.64 8.24 4.47
C PRO A 109 25.82 8.49 5.37
N GLU A 110 26.94 8.72 4.80
CA GLU A 110 28.13 9.02 5.56
C GLU A 110 28.20 10.51 5.83
N PRO A 111 28.82 10.89 6.92
CA PRO A 111 29.08 12.30 7.13
C PRO A 111 29.88 12.78 5.94
N ARG A 112 29.42 13.82 5.32
CA ARG A 112 30.08 14.38 4.19
C ARG A 112 31.52 14.70 4.59
N PRO A 113 32.51 14.16 3.88
CA PRO A 113 33.86 14.51 4.20
C PRO A 113 34.03 16.02 4.08
N ALA A 114 34.83 16.58 4.92
CA ALA A 114 35.08 17.99 4.85
C ALA A 114 35.45 18.32 3.40
N PRO A 115 34.85 19.34 2.83
CA PRO A 115 35.26 19.75 1.50
C PRO A 115 36.70 20.14 1.63
N GLY A 116 37.45 19.33 1.07
CA GLY A 116 38.89 19.56 1.05
C GLY A 116 39.19 20.20 -0.18
#